data_baa92ea34f2ab80cab12fc24912f9a47
#
_entry.id   baa92ea34f2ab80cab12fc24912f9a47
#
_cell.length_a   1.000
_cell.length_b   1.000
_cell.length_c   1.000
_cell.angle_alpha   90.00
_cell.angle_beta   90.00
_cell.angle_gamma   90.00
#
_symmetry.space_group_name_H-M   'P 1'
#
loop_
_entity.id
_entity.type
_entity.pdbx_description
1 polymer ?
#
loop_
_entity_poly.entity_id
_entity_poly.type
_entity_poly.pdbx_seq_one_letter_code
_entity_poly.pdbx_strand_id
1 'polypeptide(L)'
;MVDPNSESYHANALFQETFVSYTVDFQFLLSHPTWTISTPAYNASYQNFKATLTSQYPIDSFISFFDYPGFITSYSSDKKKVEVTARIRQGAANTVTYSDVQAATIGNALTIEIAGYQLTSDAIVNQLQNDLVAIEEGGVPVLIAVLIIVFGGVLAILPGVCLVFWTLAGSLAVLYGISRSYEVTTFATVS
;
A
#
# COMPACT_ATOMS: atom_id res chain seq x y z
N MET A 1 14.83 -10.56 -3.17
CA MET A 1 15.70 -11.19 -2.16
C MET A 1 16.81 -10.19 -1.89
N VAL A 2 16.92 -9.68 -0.67
CA VAL A 2 17.95 -8.68 -0.30
C VAL A 2 19.28 -9.41 -0.18
N ASP A 3 20.35 -8.85 -0.78
CA ASP A 3 21.70 -9.40 -0.58
C ASP A 3 22.15 -9.10 0.86
N PRO A 4 22.32 -10.14 1.71
CA PRO A 4 22.73 -9.96 3.10
C PRO A 4 24.14 -9.39 3.27
N ASN A 5 24.93 -9.34 2.19
CA ASN A 5 26.29 -8.77 2.20
C ASN A 5 26.34 -7.32 1.68
N SER A 6 25.20 -6.74 1.27
CA SER A 6 25.17 -5.36 0.80
C SER A 6 25.34 -4.37 1.98
N GLU A 7 26.02 -3.26 1.73
CA GLU A 7 26.15 -2.18 2.73
C GLU A 7 24.79 -1.65 3.19
N SER A 8 23.81 -1.61 2.28
CA SER A 8 22.44 -1.19 2.58
C SER A 8 21.74 -2.17 3.53
N TYR A 9 21.99 -3.47 3.41
CA TYR A 9 21.45 -4.47 4.34
C TYR A 9 22.07 -4.29 5.74
N HIS A 10 23.39 -4.15 5.82
CA HIS A 10 24.07 -3.92 7.09
C HIS A 10 23.66 -2.60 7.74
N ALA A 11 23.54 -1.52 6.97
CA ALA A 11 23.07 -0.23 7.46
C ALA A 11 21.63 -0.33 7.98
N ASN A 12 20.74 -1.02 7.27
CA ASN A 12 19.36 -1.22 7.70
C ASN A 12 19.28 -2.13 8.94
N ALA A 13 20.08 -3.19 9.02
CA ALA A 13 20.15 -4.06 10.19
C ALA A 13 20.64 -3.28 11.44
N LEU A 14 21.66 -2.46 11.29
CA LEU A 14 22.19 -1.61 12.34
C LEU A 14 21.19 -0.53 12.77
N PHE A 15 20.48 0.04 11.79
CA PHE A 15 19.41 0.99 12.06
C PHE A 15 18.26 0.34 12.85
N GLN A 16 17.85 -0.86 12.46
CA GLN A 16 16.79 -1.60 13.15
C GLN A 16 17.20 -2.09 14.54
N GLU A 17 18.49 -2.38 14.76
CA GLU A 17 19.02 -2.77 16.06
C GLU A 17 19.14 -1.56 17.00
N THR A 18 19.49 -0.40 16.46
CA THR A 18 19.75 0.82 17.25
C THR A 18 18.49 1.66 17.45
N PHE A 19 17.66 1.73 16.42
CA PHE A 19 16.42 2.49 16.45
C PHE A 19 15.25 1.52 16.31
N VAL A 20 14.29 1.60 17.21
CA VAL A 20 13.04 0.84 17.07
C VAL A 20 12.37 1.27 15.78
N SER A 21 12.55 0.49 14.71
CA SER A 21 11.93 0.78 13.42
C SER A 21 10.46 0.37 13.45
N TYR A 22 9.60 1.37 13.46
CA TYR A 22 8.18 1.15 13.26
C TYR A 22 7.94 1.11 11.75
N THR A 23 7.60 -0.06 11.23
CA THR A 23 7.61 -0.32 9.78
C THR A 23 6.35 0.06 9.05
N VAL A 24 5.21 0.15 9.74
CA VAL A 24 3.95 0.49 9.08
C VAL A 24 3.08 1.31 10.01
N ASP A 25 2.75 2.49 9.56
CA ASP A 25 1.81 3.35 10.24
C ASP A 25 0.48 3.31 9.46
N PHE A 26 -0.57 2.86 10.13
CA PHE A 26 -1.92 3.13 9.69
C PHE A 26 -2.34 4.50 10.19
N GLN A 27 -2.87 5.29 9.29
CA GLN A 27 -3.46 6.57 9.61
C GLN A 27 -4.98 6.44 9.54
N PHE A 28 -5.64 6.85 10.60
CA PHE A 28 -7.09 6.86 10.70
C PHE A 28 -7.57 8.29 10.83
N LEU A 29 -8.54 8.66 10.02
CA LEU A 29 -9.26 9.89 10.20
C LEU A 29 -10.62 9.56 10.84
N LEU A 30 -10.74 9.85 12.12
CA LEU A 30 -11.97 9.68 12.87
C LEU A 30 -12.81 10.93 12.74
N SER A 31 -14.08 10.80 12.41
CA SER A 31 -14.99 11.94 12.25
C SER A 31 -16.39 11.63 12.78
N HIS A 32 -17.10 12.69 13.18
CA HIS A 32 -18.51 12.58 13.55
C HIS A 32 -19.25 13.85 13.11
N PRO A 33 -20.48 13.75 12.60
CA PRO A 33 -21.22 14.89 12.08
C PRO A 33 -21.56 15.96 13.15
N THR A 34 -21.83 15.51 14.38
CA THR A 34 -22.29 16.39 15.45
C THR A 34 -21.37 16.45 16.66
N TRP A 35 -20.60 15.41 16.94
CA TRP A 35 -19.69 15.39 18.09
C TRP A 35 -18.38 16.10 17.79
N THR A 36 -17.83 16.71 18.82
CA THR A 36 -16.49 17.27 18.81
C THR A 36 -15.55 16.48 19.69
N ILE A 37 -14.25 16.68 19.54
CA ILE A 37 -13.21 16.02 20.36
C ILE A 37 -13.39 16.26 21.87
N SER A 38 -14.10 17.31 22.26
CA SER A 38 -14.40 17.62 23.66
C SER A 38 -15.61 16.85 24.20
N THR A 39 -16.33 16.14 23.33
CA THR A 39 -17.51 15.37 23.73
C THR A 39 -17.05 14.05 24.36
N PRO A 40 -17.51 13.70 25.59
CA PRO A 40 -17.12 12.45 26.24
C PRO A 40 -17.42 11.18 25.40
N ALA A 41 -18.52 11.19 24.64
CA ALA A 41 -18.89 10.09 23.75
C ALA A 41 -17.87 9.90 22.60
N TYR A 42 -17.27 10.97 22.11
CA TYR A 42 -16.20 10.86 21.09
C TYR A 42 -14.99 10.12 21.64
N ASN A 43 -14.51 10.51 22.83
CA ASN A 43 -13.39 9.85 23.47
C ASN A 43 -13.72 8.39 23.83
N ALA A 44 -14.92 8.10 24.34
CA ALA A 44 -15.34 6.73 24.62
C ALA A 44 -15.34 5.85 23.37
N SER A 45 -15.81 6.38 22.23
CA SER A 45 -15.80 5.69 20.94
C SER A 45 -14.37 5.49 20.42
N TYR A 46 -13.48 6.45 20.61
CA TYR A 46 -12.06 6.32 20.31
C TYR A 46 -11.40 5.21 21.15
N GLN A 47 -11.64 5.18 22.46
CA GLN A 47 -11.06 4.16 23.34
C GLN A 47 -11.56 2.75 22.97
N ASN A 48 -12.84 2.63 22.60
CA ASN A 48 -13.40 1.37 22.12
C ASN A 48 -12.73 0.92 20.81
N PHE A 49 -12.56 1.83 19.86
CA PHE A 49 -11.83 1.58 18.63
C PHE A 49 -10.39 1.11 18.88
N LYS A 50 -9.67 1.83 19.75
CA LYS A 50 -8.31 1.47 20.16
C LYS A 50 -8.24 0.08 20.79
N ALA A 51 -9.16 -0.24 21.71
CA ALA A 51 -9.23 -1.54 22.36
C ALA A 51 -9.51 -2.67 21.35
N THR A 52 -10.42 -2.45 20.41
CA THR A 52 -10.74 -3.42 19.36
C THR A 52 -9.52 -3.71 18.50
N LEU A 53 -8.84 -2.68 18.01
CA LEU A 53 -7.64 -2.86 17.20
C LEU A 53 -6.52 -3.55 17.97
N THR A 54 -6.27 -3.16 19.21
CA THR A 54 -5.20 -3.75 20.03
C THR A 54 -5.47 -5.21 20.37
N SER A 55 -6.75 -5.61 20.50
CA SER A 55 -7.11 -7.00 20.78
C SER A 55 -6.95 -7.93 19.57
N GLN A 56 -7.09 -7.39 18.36
CA GLN A 56 -7.08 -8.18 17.13
C GLN A 56 -5.73 -8.15 16.41
N TYR A 57 -4.98 -7.06 16.56
CA TYR A 57 -3.75 -6.83 15.81
C TYR A 57 -2.58 -6.48 16.73
N PRO A 58 -1.34 -6.81 16.33
CA PRO A 58 -0.13 -6.52 17.09
C PRO A 58 0.27 -5.05 16.97
N ILE A 59 -0.57 -4.15 17.46
CA ILE A 59 -0.30 -2.72 17.48
C ILE A 59 0.56 -2.40 18.69
N ASP A 60 1.64 -1.67 18.44
CA ASP A 60 2.60 -1.29 19.47
C ASP A 60 2.23 0.03 20.14
N SER A 61 1.82 1.00 19.36
CA SER A 61 1.47 2.32 19.88
C SER A 61 0.42 3.04 19.04
N PHE A 62 -0.31 3.93 19.70
CA PHE A 62 -1.19 4.90 19.08
C PHE A 62 -0.68 6.30 19.33
N ILE A 63 -0.75 7.14 18.32
CA ILE A 63 -0.40 8.56 18.40
C ILE A 63 -1.63 9.36 17.98
N SER A 64 -2.25 10.04 18.93
CA SER A 64 -3.42 10.86 18.69
C SER A 64 -3.48 12.03 19.66
N PHE A 65 -4.38 12.98 19.40
CA PHE A 65 -4.70 14.05 20.34
C PHE A 65 -5.14 13.52 21.71
N PHE A 66 -5.84 12.39 21.76
CA PHE A 66 -6.34 11.80 23.02
C PHE A 66 -5.25 11.15 23.85
N ASP A 67 -4.20 10.64 23.20
CA ASP A 67 -3.07 9.99 23.89
C ASP A 67 -2.04 11.03 24.38
N TYR A 68 -1.89 12.12 23.64
CA TYR A 68 -0.92 13.18 23.93
C TYR A 68 -1.57 14.58 23.85
N PRO A 69 -2.50 14.91 24.75
CA PRO A 69 -3.16 16.19 24.73
C PRO A 69 -2.16 17.34 24.97
N GLY A 70 -2.15 18.30 24.06
CA GLY A 70 -1.20 19.42 24.12
C GLY A 70 0.08 19.25 23.30
N PHE A 71 0.40 18.06 22.84
CA PHE A 71 1.58 17.79 22.01
C PHE A 71 1.25 17.69 20.52
N ILE A 72 0.04 17.25 20.20
CA ILE A 72 -0.37 16.94 18.84
C ILE A 72 -1.66 17.70 18.52
N THR A 73 -1.59 18.55 17.52
CA THR A 73 -2.72 19.29 16.98
C THR A 73 -3.33 18.60 15.76
N SER A 74 -3.37 17.25 15.75
CA SER A 74 -3.90 16.45 14.66
C SER A 74 -5.44 16.39 14.68
N TYR A 75 -6.07 17.55 14.73
CA TYR A 75 -7.52 17.70 14.64
C TYR A 75 -7.91 18.87 13.73
N SER A 76 -9.09 18.77 13.14
CA SER A 76 -9.62 19.81 12.26
C SER A 76 -9.99 21.09 13.05
N SER A 77 -10.04 22.22 12.36
CA SER A 77 -10.39 23.53 12.95
C SER A 77 -11.78 23.54 13.59
N ASP A 78 -12.71 22.75 13.06
CA ASP A 78 -14.07 22.56 13.62
C ASP A 78 -14.13 21.55 14.77
N LYS A 79 -12.99 20.96 15.13
CA LYS A 79 -12.83 19.95 16.19
C LYS A 79 -13.71 18.71 16.03
N LYS A 80 -14.13 18.40 14.82
CA LYS A 80 -14.97 17.22 14.52
C LYS A 80 -14.20 16.05 13.96
N LYS A 81 -12.97 16.27 13.50
CA LYS A 81 -12.10 15.25 12.92
C LYS A 81 -10.80 15.16 13.69
N VAL A 82 -10.33 13.95 13.89
CA VAL A 82 -9.05 13.65 14.56
C VAL A 82 -8.28 12.65 13.72
N GLU A 83 -7.02 12.94 13.50
CA GLU A 83 -6.08 11.99 12.94
C GLU A 83 -5.48 11.13 14.05
N VAL A 84 -5.43 9.84 13.81
CA VAL A 84 -4.84 8.85 14.70
C VAL A 84 -3.86 8.02 13.90
N THR A 85 -2.63 7.95 14.34
CA THR A 85 -1.63 7.05 13.77
C THR A 85 -1.47 5.83 14.67
N ALA A 86 -1.62 4.63 14.11
CA ALA A 86 -1.35 3.38 14.79
C ALA A 86 -0.11 2.72 14.19
N ARG A 87 0.82 2.34 15.06
CA ARG A 87 2.07 1.69 14.69
C ARG A 87 1.99 0.21 14.93
N ILE A 88 2.32 -0.58 13.90
CA ILE A 88 2.36 -2.03 14.01
C ILE A 88 3.73 -2.46 14.49
N ARG A 89 3.75 -3.47 15.36
CA ARG A 89 4.98 -4.10 15.85
C ARG A 89 5.79 -4.64 14.67
N GLN A 90 7.07 -4.37 14.70
CA GLN A 90 8.01 -4.88 13.70
C GLN A 90 7.92 -6.41 13.55
N GLY A 91 7.94 -6.87 12.30
CA GLY A 91 7.80 -8.29 11.95
C GLY A 91 6.35 -8.78 11.80
N ALA A 92 5.36 -8.01 12.24
CA ALA A 92 3.95 -8.36 12.09
C ALA A 92 3.23 -7.57 10.98
N ALA A 93 3.92 -6.67 10.31
CA ALA A 93 3.35 -5.80 9.28
C ALA A 93 2.67 -6.57 8.14
N ASN A 94 3.24 -7.72 7.74
CA ASN A 94 2.71 -8.56 6.65
C ASN A 94 1.48 -9.41 7.06
N THR A 95 1.10 -9.40 8.34
CA THR A 95 -0.04 -10.17 8.84
C THR A 95 -1.31 -9.36 8.96
N VAL A 96 -1.23 -8.05 8.77
CA VAL A 96 -2.37 -7.13 8.91
C VAL A 96 -2.71 -6.55 7.54
N THR A 97 -3.88 -6.89 7.04
CA THR A 97 -4.37 -6.37 5.76
C THR A 97 -5.34 -5.20 5.96
N TYR A 98 -5.55 -4.44 4.90
CA TYR A 98 -6.54 -3.35 4.92
C TYR A 98 -7.95 -3.83 5.22
N SER A 99 -8.35 -4.93 4.59
CA SER A 99 -9.68 -5.50 4.78
C SER A 99 -9.93 -5.90 6.24
N ASP A 100 -8.91 -6.39 6.91
CA ASP A 100 -8.99 -6.76 8.32
C ASP A 100 -9.21 -5.52 9.19
N VAL A 101 -8.39 -4.49 8.96
CA VAL A 101 -8.52 -3.22 9.71
C VAL A 101 -9.85 -2.53 9.41
N GLN A 102 -10.31 -2.56 8.17
CA GLN A 102 -11.62 -2.04 7.79
C GLN A 102 -12.75 -2.79 8.50
N ALA A 103 -12.68 -4.12 8.58
CA ALA A 103 -13.65 -4.91 9.31
C ALA A 103 -13.72 -4.53 10.79
N ALA A 104 -12.58 -4.23 11.42
CA ALA A 104 -12.51 -3.79 12.81
C ALA A 104 -13.09 -2.39 13.06
N THR A 105 -13.28 -1.60 12.02
CA THR A 105 -13.91 -0.26 12.14
C THR A 105 -15.43 -0.28 12.04
N ILE A 106 -16.00 -1.40 11.57
CA ILE A 106 -17.45 -1.56 11.40
C ILE A 106 -18.14 -1.58 12.77
N GLY A 107 -19.20 -0.80 12.89
CA GLY A 107 -20.01 -0.74 14.14
C GLY A 107 -19.52 0.29 15.16
N ASN A 108 -18.46 1.05 14.86
CA ASN A 108 -18.10 2.21 15.67
C ASN A 108 -19.06 3.37 15.43
N ALA A 109 -19.32 4.17 16.46
CA ALA A 109 -20.15 5.37 16.35
C ALA A 109 -19.47 6.49 15.53
N LEU A 110 -18.12 6.45 15.42
CA LEU A 110 -17.35 7.37 14.59
C LEU A 110 -17.25 6.83 13.16
N THR A 111 -17.29 7.72 12.20
CA THR A 111 -16.89 7.42 10.83
C THR A 111 -15.37 7.38 10.79
N ILE A 112 -14.82 6.24 10.37
CA ILE A 112 -13.38 5.99 10.36
C ILE A 112 -12.93 5.81 8.92
N GLU A 113 -12.13 6.72 8.43
CA GLU A 113 -11.43 6.62 7.14
C GLU A 113 -10.01 6.14 7.40
N ILE A 114 -9.53 5.22 6.59
CA ILE A 114 -8.24 4.56 6.78
C ILE A 114 -7.30 4.99 5.66
N ALA A 115 -6.12 5.40 6.01
CA ALA A 115 -5.02 5.69 5.10
C ALA A 115 -3.73 5.04 5.62
N GLY A 116 -2.72 4.95 4.77
CA GLY A 116 -1.41 4.45 5.15
C GLY A 116 -0.59 4.07 3.92
N TYR A 117 0.71 3.97 4.11
CA TYR A 117 1.63 3.67 3.01
C TYR A 117 1.29 2.33 2.33
N GLN A 118 1.02 1.29 3.12
CA GLN A 118 0.74 -0.04 2.58
C GLN A 118 -0.57 -0.07 1.77
N LEU A 119 -1.58 0.65 2.24
CA LEU A 119 -2.85 0.81 1.54
C LEU A 119 -2.71 1.52 0.20
N THR A 120 -1.94 2.60 0.22
CA THR A 120 -1.69 3.37 -1.00
C THR A 120 -0.89 2.52 -1.99
N SER A 121 0.08 1.76 -1.53
CA SER A 121 0.86 0.83 -2.36
C SER A 121 -0.03 -0.26 -2.96
N ASP A 122 -0.84 -0.93 -2.14
CA ASP A 122 -1.75 -2.00 -2.60
C ASP A 122 -2.81 -1.47 -3.57
N ALA A 123 -3.36 -0.28 -3.29
CA ALA A 123 -4.32 0.37 -4.18
C ALA A 123 -3.68 0.73 -5.54
N ILE A 124 -2.45 1.25 -5.54
CA ILE A 124 -1.71 1.55 -6.76
C ILE A 124 -1.42 0.28 -7.55
N VAL A 125 -0.93 -0.78 -6.89
CA VAL A 125 -0.64 -2.06 -7.55
C VAL A 125 -1.91 -2.67 -8.15
N ASN A 126 -3.02 -2.69 -7.41
CA ASN A 126 -4.29 -3.18 -7.91
C ASN A 126 -4.82 -2.35 -9.09
N GLN A 127 -4.68 -1.01 -9.02
CA GLN A 127 -5.07 -0.14 -10.12
C GLN A 127 -4.22 -0.40 -11.37
N LEU A 128 -2.90 -0.52 -11.20
CA LEU A 128 -1.99 -0.84 -12.30
C LEU A 128 -2.32 -2.19 -12.93
N GLN A 129 -2.62 -3.21 -12.12
CA GLN A 129 -3.04 -4.52 -12.64
C GLN A 129 -4.34 -4.43 -13.44
N ASN A 130 -5.34 -3.72 -12.93
CA ASN A 130 -6.60 -3.52 -13.64
C ASN A 130 -6.42 -2.74 -14.96
N ASP A 131 -5.57 -1.71 -14.95
CA ASP A 131 -5.26 -0.92 -16.14
C ASP A 131 -4.50 -1.76 -17.19
N LEU A 132 -3.56 -2.62 -16.75
CA LEU A 132 -2.86 -3.56 -17.62
C LEU A 132 -3.83 -4.56 -18.26
N VAL A 133 -4.72 -5.17 -17.48
CA VAL A 133 -5.74 -6.09 -18.00
C VAL A 133 -6.64 -5.37 -19.01
N ALA A 134 -7.07 -4.15 -18.74
CA ALA A 134 -7.89 -3.37 -19.67
C ALA A 134 -7.15 -3.07 -20.99
N ILE A 135 -5.85 -2.79 -20.93
CA ILE A 135 -5.00 -2.59 -22.11
C ILE A 135 -4.82 -3.90 -22.88
N GLU A 136 -4.61 -5.03 -22.19
CA GLU A 136 -4.48 -6.33 -22.82
C GLU A 136 -5.78 -6.78 -23.50
N GLU A 137 -6.91 -6.63 -22.83
CA GLU A 137 -8.22 -7.06 -23.38
C GLU A 137 -8.70 -6.18 -24.54
N GLY A 138 -8.49 -4.88 -24.46
CA GLY A 138 -8.97 -3.93 -25.47
C GLY A 138 -7.90 -3.48 -26.47
N GLY A 139 -6.74 -3.12 -25.97
CA GLY A 139 -5.67 -2.52 -26.76
C GLY A 139 -4.97 -3.50 -27.69
N VAL A 140 -4.66 -4.70 -27.21
CA VAL A 140 -3.95 -5.71 -28.02
C VAL A 140 -4.74 -6.17 -29.22
N PRO A 141 -6.04 -6.52 -29.10
CA PRO A 141 -6.86 -6.87 -30.29
C PRO A 141 -6.96 -5.73 -31.31
N VAL A 142 -7.14 -4.50 -30.84
CA VAL A 142 -7.19 -3.33 -31.74
C VAL A 142 -5.85 -3.13 -32.44
N LEU A 143 -4.75 -3.24 -31.72
CA LEU A 143 -3.43 -3.15 -32.29
C LEU A 143 -3.19 -4.21 -33.38
N ILE A 144 -3.58 -5.46 -33.09
CA ILE A 144 -3.48 -6.57 -34.06
C ILE A 144 -4.33 -6.28 -35.30
N ALA A 145 -5.56 -5.80 -35.13
CA ALA A 145 -6.44 -5.44 -36.24
C ALA A 145 -5.82 -4.34 -37.12
N VAL A 146 -5.29 -3.29 -36.50
CA VAL A 146 -4.60 -2.21 -37.21
C VAL A 146 -3.40 -2.74 -37.96
N LEU A 147 -2.58 -3.61 -37.34
CA LEU A 147 -1.42 -4.22 -37.98
C LEU A 147 -1.84 -5.09 -39.19
N ILE A 148 -2.93 -5.85 -39.10
CA ILE A 148 -3.44 -6.63 -40.22
C ILE A 148 -3.82 -5.73 -41.42
N ILE A 149 -4.46 -4.61 -41.14
CA ILE A 149 -4.88 -3.64 -42.17
C ILE A 149 -3.67 -2.98 -42.82
N VAL A 150 -2.71 -2.53 -42.01
CA VAL A 150 -1.52 -1.80 -42.49
C VAL A 150 -0.57 -2.70 -43.30
N PHE A 151 -0.36 -3.93 -42.83
CA PHE A 151 0.55 -4.88 -43.50
C PHE A 151 -0.12 -5.76 -44.58
N GLY A 152 -1.45 -5.63 -44.75
CA GLY A 152 -2.16 -6.30 -45.82
C GLY A 152 -2.35 -7.81 -45.66
N GLY A 153 -2.13 -8.35 -44.46
CA GLY A 153 -2.38 -9.76 -44.17
C GLY A 153 -1.75 -10.28 -42.89
N VAL A 154 -2.33 -11.34 -42.35
CA VAL A 154 -1.91 -11.97 -41.09
C VAL A 154 -0.48 -12.51 -41.15
N LEU A 155 -0.06 -13.04 -42.31
CA LEU A 155 1.29 -13.60 -42.49
C LEU A 155 2.41 -12.51 -42.43
N ALA A 156 2.08 -11.29 -42.82
CA ALA A 156 3.05 -10.19 -42.78
C ALA A 156 3.30 -9.67 -41.36
N ILE A 157 2.41 -9.95 -40.42
CA ILE A 157 2.53 -9.51 -39.02
C ILE A 157 3.38 -10.51 -38.23
N LEU A 158 3.41 -11.78 -38.62
CA LEU A 158 4.12 -12.85 -37.88
C LEU A 158 5.56 -12.49 -37.49
N PRO A 159 6.42 -11.94 -38.38
CA PRO A 159 7.76 -11.52 -38.00
C PRO A 159 7.78 -10.42 -36.92
N GLY A 160 6.85 -9.45 -37.02
CA GLY A 160 6.72 -8.36 -36.05
C GLY A 160 6.30 -8.87 -34.66
N VAL A 161 5.31 -9.74 -34.62
CA VAL A 161 4.84 -10.38 -33.38
C VAL A 161 5.96 -11.23 -32.76
N CYS A 162 6.67 -12.03 -33.54
CA CYS A 162 7.81 -12.79 -33.06
C CYS A 162 8.91 -11.88 -32.48
N LEU A 163 9.15 -10.72 -33.08
CA LEU A 163 10.13 -9.76 -32.61
C LEU A 163 9.74 -9.13 -31.26
N VAL A 164 8.46 -8.82 -31.08
CA VAL A 164 7.91 -8.33 -29.80
C VAL A 164 8.06 -9.39 -28.71
N PHE A 165 7.69 -10.62 -28.97
CA PHE A 165 7.89 -11.73 -28.01
C PHE A 165 9.36 -11.94 -27.66
N TRP A 166 10.24 -11.83 -28.63
CA TRP A 166 11.68 -12.00 -28.42
C TRP A 166 12.27 -10.86 -27.60
N THR A 167 11.85 -9.63 -27.83
CA THR A 167 12.24 -8.46 -27.02
C THR A 167 11.71 -8.55 -25.60
N LEU A 168 10.47 -8.96 -25.41
CA LEU A 168 9.88 -9.17 -24.09
C LEU A 168 10.64 -10.27 -23.32
N ALA A 169 10.88 -11.41 -23.94
CA ALA A 169 11.64 -12.49 -23.33
C ALA A 169 13.07 -12.06 -22.98
N GLY A 170 13.71 -11.29 -23.85
CA GLY A 170 15.05 -10.74 -23.62
C GLY A 170 15.08 -9.74 -22.46
N SER A 171 14.11 -8.82 -22.39
CA SER A 171 14.04 -7.86 -21.30
C SER A 171 13.76 -8.51 -19.94
N LEU A 172 12.87 -9.51 -19.92
CA LEU A 172 12.61 -10.30 -18.70
C LEU A 172 13.83 -11.12 -18.27
N ALA A 173 14.59 -11.69 -19.22
CA ALA A 173 15.82 -12.39 -18.91
C ALA A 173 16.91 -11.47 -18.32
N VAL A 174 17.04 -10.26 -18.86
CA VAL A 174 17.93 -9.23 -18.32
C VAL A 174 17.48 -8.79 -16.93
N LEU A 175 16.19 -8.49 -16.75
CA LEU A 175 15.62 -8.14 -15.45
C LEU A 175 15.84 -9.27 -14.43
N TYR A 176 15.62 -10.52 -14.82
CA TYR A 176 15.89 -11.67 -13.96
C TYR A 176 17.38 -11.78 -13.61
N GLY A 177 18.27 -11.54 -14.55
CA GLY A 177 19.70 -11.49 -14.29
C GLY A 177 20.12 -10.40 -13.33
N ILE A 178 19.55 -9.19 -13.49
CA ILE A 178 19.79 -8.04 -12.61
C ILE A 178 19.19 -8.27 -11.22
N SER A 179 17.96 -8.81 -11.14
CA SER A 179 17.28 -9.07 -9.86
C SER A 179 18.00 -10.08 -8.97
N ARG A 180 18.87 -10.89 -9.57
CA ARG A 180 19.72 -11.83 -8.83
C ARG A 180 20.93 -11.16 -8.19
N SER A 181 21.34 -10.02 -8.71
CA SER A 181 22.51 -9.27 -8.26
C SER A 181 22.17 -7.98 -7.52
N TYR A 182 20.98 -7.43 -7.76
CA TYR A 182 20.53 -6.17 -7.17
C TYR A 182 19.05 -6.24 -6.79
N GLU A 183 18.64 -5.48 -5.78
CA GLU A 183 17.22 -5.29 -5.46
C GLU A 183 16.50 -4.56 -6.62
N VAL A 184 15.56 -5.25 -7.21
CA VAL A 184 14.67 -4.65 -8.22
C VAL A 184 13.36 -4.32 -7.55
N THR A 185 12.94 -3.06 -7.66
CA THR A 185 11.66 -2.61 -7.07
C THR A 185 10.48 -3.35 -7.72
N THR A 186 9.42 -3.56 -6.96
CA THR A 186 8.21 -4.26 -7.39
C THR A 186 7.62 -3.69 -8.68
N PHE A 187 7.82 -2.41 -8.95
CA PHE A 187 7.38 -1.76 -10.19
C PHE A 187 8.11 -2.25 -11.45
N ALA A 188 9.34 -2.74 -11.34
CA ALA A 188 10.08 -3.28 -12.47
C ALA A 188 9.66 -4.70 -12.85
N THR A 189 8.98 -5.42 -11.95
CA THR A 189 8.49 -6.79 -12.21
C THR A 189 7.05 -6.82 -12.72
N VAL A 190 6.33 -5.70 -12.69
CA VAL A 190 4.95 -5.57 -13.17
C VAL A 190 4.88 -5.03 -14.61
N SER A 191 5.99 -4.51 -15.15
CA SER A 191 6.12 -4.13 -16.57
C SER A 191 6.61 -5.32 -17.35
#